data_b9f1e54114e34e844684dd10be6e4366
#
_entry.id   b9f1e54114e34e844684dd10be6e4366
#
_cell.length_a   1.000
_cell.length_b   1.000
_cell.length_c   1.000
_cell.angle_alpha   90.00
_cell.angle_beta   90.00
_cell.angle_gamma   90.00
#
_symmetry.space_group_name_H-M   'P 1'
#
loop_
_entity.id
_entity.type
_entity.pdbx_description
1 polymer ?
#
loop_
_entity_poly.entity_id
_entity_poly.type
_entity_poly.pdbx_seq_one_letter_code
_entity_poly.pdbx_strand_id
1 'polypeptide(L)'
;KIVKSKFGLLSTVAWKIKNEKVTYALEGGAFVCGAAVGWLRDGLGIIQTSSEVEKLASQVETTDGVEFVPTLTGLGAPYWCAEARGEITGLTRGTTKAHIARATLEAMALQNADILRAMQKDLKKKMKFLRVDGGASANNLLMQIQSDYLQTDVVRPVMIETTAAGAAYLAGIGSGLWTMKDLQKISKVDRKFEVKMSLKNLNKRLSRQ
;
A
#
# COMPACT_ATOMS: atom_id res chain seq x y z
N LYS A 1 -9.98 6.33 -22.26
CA LYS A 1 -11.40 6.01 -22.00
C LYS A 1 -11.62 5.93 -20.51
N ILE A 2 -12.66 6.60 -20.00
CA ILE A 2 -13.05 6.52 -18.58
C ILE A 2 -13.57 5.12 -18.30
N VAL A 3 -13.08 4.49 -17.23
CA VAL A 3 -13.60 3.23 -16.71
C VAL A 3 -14.49 3.57 -15.51
N LYS A 4 -15.79 3.28 -15.61
CA LYS A 4 -16.69 3.36 -14.46
C LYS A 4 -16.48 2.11 -13.60
N SER A 5 -16.05 2.28 -12.38
CA SER A 5 -15.87 1.17 -11.45
C SER A 5 -17.20 0.49 -11.10
N LYS A 6 -17.17 -0.83 -11.01
CA LYS A 6 -18.27 -1.67 -10.47
C LYS A 6 -17.93 -2.26 -9.11
N PHE A 7 -16.70 -2.04 -8.64
CA PHE A 7 -16.15 -2.64 -7.42
C PHE A 7 -15.69 -1.59 -6.42
N GLY A 8 -16.41 -0.46 -6.33
CA GLY A 8 -16.22 0.53 -5.25
C GLY A 8 -15.00 1.44 -5.42
N LEU A 9 -14.48 1.62 -6.63
CA LEU A 9 -13.36 2.52 -6.88
C LEU A 9 -13.83 3.84 -7.49
N LEU A 10 -12.99 4.86 -7.43
CA LEU A 10 -13.20 6.15 -8.09
C LEU A 10 -12.52 6.17 -9.46
N SER A 11 -13.10 6.94 -10.39
CA SER A 11 -12.45 7.28 -11.65
C SER A 11 -12.04 8.74 -11.59
N THR A 12 -10.76 9.00 -11.77
CA THR A 12 -10.18 10.33 -11.65
C THR A 12 -9.36 10.71 -12.88
N VAL A 13 -9.06 12.00 -13.04
CA VAL A 13 -8.08 12.48 -14.01
C VAL A 13 -6.69 12.24 -13.45
N ALA A 14 -5.92 11.38 -14.11
CA ALA A 14 -4.53 11.13 -13.71
C ALA A 14 -3.64 12.30 -14.11
N TRP A 15 -3.66 12.70 -15.40
CA TRP A 15 -2.95 13.88 -15.90
C TRP A 15 -3.49 14.34 -17.24
N LYS A 16 -3.16 15.60 -17.55
CA LYS A 16 -3.30 16.18 -18.89
C LYS A 16 -2.07 17.01 -19.21
N ILE A 17 -1.39 16.68 -20.28
CA ILE A 17 -0.23 17.42 -20.77
C ILE A 17 -0.67 18.20 -22.02
N LYS A 18 -0.63 19.52 -21.93
CA LYS A 18 -0.87 20.52 -22.99
C LYS A 18 -1.93 20.07 -24.03
N ASN A 19 -1.51 19.66 -25.21
CA ASN A 19 -2.38 19.28 -26.34
C ASN A 19 -2.70 17.78 -26.39
N GLU A 20 -2.26 16.99 -25.39
CA GLU A 20 -2.56 15.57 -25.33
C GLU A 20 -3.98 15.30 -24.80
N LYS A 21 -4.48 14.10 -25.06
CA LYS A 21 -5.74 13.64 -24.48
C LYS A 21 -5.59 13.44 -22.97
N VAL A 22 -6.66 13.71 -22.23
CA VAL A 22 -6.73 13.43 -20.79
C VAL A 22 -6.50 11.95 -20.53
N THR A 23 -5.59 11.62 -19.61
CA THR A 23 -5.39 10.26 -19.08
C THR A 23 -6.20 10.11 -17.79
N TYR A 24 -6.95 9.03 -17.70
CA TYR A 24 -7.77 8.71 -16.54
C TYR A 24 -7.18 7.52 -15.77
N ALA A 25 -7.40 7.48 -14.46
CA ALA A 25 -7.03 6.38 -13.60
C ALA A 25 -8.24 5.88 -12.80
N LEU A 26 -8.18 4.63 -12.38
CA LEU A 26 -8.97 4.14 -11.24
C LEU A 26 -8.19 4.45 -9.96
N GLU A 27 -8.91 4.90 -8.95
CA GLU A 27 -8.36 5.27 -7.66
C GLU A 27 -9.12 4.58 -6.54
N GLY A 28 -8.41 4.06 -5.55
CA GLY A 28 -8.96 3.57 -4.30
C GLY A 28 -8.12 4.06 -3.14
N GLY A 29 -8.73 4.74 -2.16
CA GLY A 29 -8.06 5.24 -0.97
C GLY A 29 -8.29 4.33 0.23
N ALA A 30 -7.22 3.87 0.88
CA ALA A 30 -7.27 3.36 2.24
C ALA A 30 -7.20 4.57 3.18
N PHE A 31 -8.19 4.75 4.06
CA PHE A 31 -8.22 5.91 4.95
C PHE A 31 -7.10 5.86 5.99
N VAL A 32 -6.72 4.66 6.40
CA VAL A 32 -5.64 4.43 7.37
C VAL A 32 -4.65 3.43 6.77
N CYS A 33 -3.48 3.91 6.36
CA CYS A 33 -2.36 3.09 5.91
C CYS A 33 -1.14 3.41 6.78
N GLY A 34 -0.23 4.26 6.34
CA GLY A 34 0.91 4.70 7.16
C GLY A 34 0.52 5.35 8.49
N ALA A 35 -0.68 5.94 8.58
CA ALA A 35 -1.24 6.47 9.81
C ALA A 35 -1.44 5.40 10.90
N ALA A 36 -1.60 4.11 10.55
CA ALA A 36 -1.64 3.03 11.52
C ALA A 36 -0.32 2.89 12.28
N VAL A 37 0.81 3.06 11.60
CA VAL A 37 2.14 3.08 12.22
C VAL A 37 2.31 4.33 13.09
N GLY A 38 1.81 5.48 12.63
CA GLY A 38 1.75 6.70 13.44
C GLY A 38 0.96 6.48 14.74
N TRP A 39 -0.17 5.78 14.67
CA TRP A 39 -0.95 5.46 15.86
C TRP A 39 -0.23 4.52 16.84
N LEU A 40 0.55 3.55 16.36
CA LEU A 40 1.42 2.75 17.24
C LEU A 40 2.44 3.61 17.99
N ARG A 41 2.93 4.68 17.37
CA ARG A 41 3.87 5.62 17.97
C ARG A 41 3.19 6.59 18.93
N ASP A 42 2.20 7.32 18.43
CA ASP A 42 1.62 8.48 19.11
C ASP A 42 0.45 8.11 20.04
N GLY A 43 -0.32 7.08 19.69
CA GLY A 43 -1.49 6.62 20.45
C GLY A 43 -1.14 5.55 21.48
N LEU A 44 -0.30 4.58 21.12
CA LEU A 44 0.03 3.44 21.98
C LEU A 44 1.44 3.52 22.61
N GLY A 45 2.34 4.35 22.08
CA GLY A 45 3.73 4.43 22.57
C GLY A 45 4.54 3.13 22.41
N ILE A 46 4.15 2.27 21.47
CA ILE A 46 4.80 0.97 21.23
C ILE A 46 6.16 1.15 20.57
N ILE A 47 6.31 2.18 19.75
CA ILE A 47 7.53 2.57 19.05
C ILE A 47 7.80 4.06 19.25
N GLN A 48 9.05 4.51 19.10
CA GLN A 48 9.43 5.92 19.21
C GLN A 48 9.47 6.61 17.84
N THR A 49 9.87 5.86 16.79
CA THR A 49 9.91 6.34 15.41
C THR A 49 9.19 5.36 14.50
N SER A 50 8.62 5.86 13.40
CA SER A 50 7.91 4.99 12.44
C SER A 50 8.82 3.92 11.80
N SER A 51 10.13 4.17 11.71
CA SER A 51 11.11 3.22 11.18
C SER A 51 11.34 2.01 12.09
N GLU A 52 11.08 2.13 13.39
CA GLU A 52 11.24 1.03 14.35
C GLU A 52 10.22 -0.10 14.14
N VAL A 53 9.09 0.19 13.49
CA VAL A 53 8.03 -0.82 13.29
C VAL A 53 8.54 -2.06 12.53
N GLU A 54 9.42 -1.88 11.53
CA GLU A 54 10.01 -2.98 10.79
C GLU A 54 10.84 -3.91 11.70
N LYS A 55 11.75 -3.31 12.48
CA LYS A 55 12.59 -4.05 13.42
C LYS A 55 11.77 -4.78 14.48
N LEU A 56 10.73 -4.12 15.00
CA LEU A 56 9.85 -4.69 16.01
C LEU A 56 9.03 -5.86 15.43
N ALA A 57 8.37 -5.66 14.28
CA ALA A 57 7.56 -6.68 13.61
C ALA A 57 8.39 -7.88 13.13
N SER A 58 9.69 -7.68 12.84
CA SER A 58 10.60 -8.75 12.43
C SER A 58 11.05 -9.67 13.56
N GLN A 59 10.74 -9.34 14.82
CA GLN A 59 11.04 -10.20 15.96
C GLN A 59 10.15 -11.45 16.03
N VAL A 60 9.06 -11.47 15.26
CA VAL A 60 8.12 -12.57 15.19
C VAL A 60 7.86 -12.98 13.74
N GLU A 61 7.69 -14.27 13.48
CA GLU A 61 7.44 -14.78 12.13
C GLU A 61 5.97 -14.62 11.71
N THR A 62 5.07 -14.61 12.68
CA THR A 62 3.61 -14.51 12.47
C THR A 62 2.99 -13.53 13.45
N THR A 63 1.72 -13.23 13.27
CA THR A 63 0.95 -12.41 14.23
C THR A 63 0.49 -13.23 15.46
N ASP A 64 0.71 -14.54 15.46
CA ASP A 64 0.21 -15.50 16.47
C ASP A 64 -1.31 -15.38 16.70
N GLY A 65 -2.05 -15.16 15.60
CA GLY A 65 -3.51 -15.01 15.62
C GLY A 65 -4.00 -13.60 15.97
N VAL A 66 -3.10 -12.64 16.20
CA VAL A 66 -3.50 -11.24 16.37
C VAL A 66 -3.90 -10.66 15.01
N GLU A 67 -5.08 -10.10 14.95
CA GLU A 67 -5.62 -9.41 13.79
C GLU A 67 -5.88 -7.95 14.14
N PHE A 68 -5.55 -7.06 13.22
CA PHE A 68 -5.83 -5.63 13.35
C PHE A 68 -6.62 -5.12 12.15
N VAL A 69 -7.79 -4.58 12.40
CA VAL A 69 -8.58 -3.84 11.41
C VAL A 69 -8.33 -2.35 11.64
N PRO A 70 -7.51 -1.68 10.82
CA PRO A 70 -7.01 -0.34 11.13
C PRO A 70 -7.99 0.76 10.68
N THR A 71 -9.28 0.58 10.93
CA THR A 71 -10.35 1.52 10.52
C THR A 71 -10.54 2.66 11.52
N LEU A 72 -9.43 3.28 11.95
CA LEU A 72 -9.42 4.32 12.99
C LEU A 72 -10.24 5.56 12.61
N THR A 73 -10.43 5.82 11.31
CA THR A 73 -11.20 6.94 10.75
C THR A 73 -12.26 6.48 9.75
N GLY A 74 -12.70 5.24 9.87
CA GLY A 74 -13.61 4.61 8.90
C GLY A 74 -12.86 3.76 7.86
N LEU A 75 -13.61 3.09 7.01
CA LEU A 75 -13.13 2.20 5.97
C LEU A 75 -13.35 2.83 4.60
N GLY A 76 -12.28 3.03 3.86
CA GLY A 76 -12.30 3.59 2.51
C GLY A 76 -12.68 2.59 1.42
N ALA A 77 -12.10 2.76 0.24
CA ALA A 77 -12.32 1.87 -0.88
C ALA A 77 -11.87 0.42 -0.55
N PRO A 78 -12.55 -0.59 -1.06
CA PRO A 78 -13.76 -0.54 -1.88
C PRO A 78 -15.07 -0.52 -1.07
N TYR A 79 -15.01 -0.48 0.24
CA TYR A 79 -16.15 -0.73 1.15
C TYR A 79 -16.97 0.52 1.49
N TRP A 80 -16.32 1.68 1.63
CA TRP A 80 -16.93 2.98 1.91
C TRP A 80 -17.83 3.00 3.15
N CYS A 81 -17.32 2.51 4.29
CA CYS A 81 -18.00 2.50 5.57
C CYS A 81 -17.37 3.51 6.52
N ALA A 82 -17.96 4.70 6.63
CA ALA A 82 -17.43 5.79 7.47
C ALA A 82 -17.56 5.48 8.98
N GLU A 83 -18.54 4.64 9.35
CA GLU A 83 -18.83 4.29 10.74
C GLU A 83 -17.98 3.15 11.28
N ALA A 84 -17.22 2.46 10.41
CA ALA A 84 -16.29 1.41 10.86
C ALA A 84 -15.25 1.98 11.83
N ARG A 85 -14.89 1.21 12.84
CA ARG A 85 -13.86 1.56 13.82
C ARG A 85 -12.80 0.48 13.90
N GLY A 86 -11.61 0.87 14.35
CA GLY A 86 -10.48 -0.03 14.49
C GLY A 86 -10.76 -1.12 15.53
N GLU A 87 -10.26 -2.32 15.25
CA GLU A 87 -10.41 -3.49 16.12
C GLU A 87 -9.10 -4.27 16.16
N ILE A 88 -8.74 -4.76 17.34
CA ILE A 88 -7.65 -5.74 17.51
C ILE A 88 -8.24 -6.97 18.19
N THR A 89 -8.14 -8.13 17.52
CA THR A 89 -8.64 -9.41 18.02
C THR A 89 -7.53 -10.43 18.17
N GLY A 90 -7.84 -11.60 18.70
CA GLY A 90 -6.90 -12.72 18.84
C GLY A 90 -5.81 -12.52 19.90
N LEU A 91 -6.00 -11.59 20.84
CA LEU A 91 -5.04 -11.34 21.92
C LEU A 91 -5.00 -12.53 22.89
N THR A 92 -3.80 -12.96 23.24
CA THR A 92 -3.53 -13.98 24.25
C THR A 92 -2.52 -13.45 25.27
N ARG A 93 -2.27 -14.22 26.33
CA ARG A 93 -1.21 -13.90 27.31
C ARG A 93 0.18 -13.86 26.67
N GLY A 94 0.40 -14.57 25.56
CA GLY A 94 1.66 -14.57 24.80
C GLY A 94 1.81 -13.39 23.84
N THR A 95 0.76 -12.62 23.61
CA THR A 95 0.81 -11.48 22.69
C THR A 95 1.75 -10.40 23.19
N THR A 96 2.67 -9.97 22.33
CA THR A 96 3.63 -8.92 22.60
C THR A 96 3.44 -7.75 21.64
N LYS A 97 4.10 -6.62 21.91
CA LYS A 97 4.14 -5.47 21.01
C LYS A 97 4.65 -5.82 19.59
N ALA A 98 5.48 -6.84 19.46
CA ALA A 98 5.96 -7.31 18.16
C ALA A 98 4.84 -7.94 17.32
N HIS A 99 3.93 -8.71 17.94
CA HIS A 99 2.75 -9.25 17.27
C HIS A 99 1.79 -8.17 16.79
N ILE A 100 1.57 -7.13 17.62
CA ILE A 100 0.74 -5.97 17.25
C ILE A 100 1.38 -5.19 16.08
N ALA A 101 2.69 -4.93 16.13
CA ALA A 101 3.42 -4.26 15.06
C ALA A 101 3.34 -5.09 13.75
N ARG A 102 3.48 -6.42 13.86
CA ARG A 102 3.34 -7.32 12.72
C ARG A 102 1.94 -7.30 12.13
N ALA A 103 0.91 -7.41 12.97
CA ALA A 103 -0.49 -7.34 12.56
C ALA A 103 -0.81 -5.99 11.87
N THR A 104 -0.22 -4.90 12.33
CA THR A 104 -0.37 -3.59 11.69
C THR A 104 0.17 -3.58 10.26
N LEU A 105 1.38 -4.10 10.03
CA LEU A 105 1.96 -4.18 8.68
C LEU A 105 1.14 -5.11 7.77
N GLU A 106 0.67 -6.24 8.30
CA GLU A 106 -0.18 -7.16 7.55
C GLU A 106 -1.53 -6.54 7.19
N ALA A 107 -2.16 -5.81 8.10
CA ALA A 107 -3.41 -5.09 7.86
C ALA A 107 -3.26 -4.02 6.75
N MET A 108 -2.16 -3.26 6.74
CA MET A 108 -1.86 -2.31 5.66
C MET A 108 -1.77 -3.02 4.32
N ALA A 109 -1.07 -4.16 4.26
CA ALA A 109 -0.93 -4.93 3.04
C ALA A 109 -2.26 -5.53 2.57
N LEU A 110 -3.12 -5.97 3.48
CA LEU A 110 -4.45 -6.49 3.17
C LEU A 110 -5.36 -5.43 2.57
N GLN A 111 -5.45 -4.24 3.18
CA GLN A 111 -6.25 -3.14 2.63
C GLN A 111 -5.82 -2.79 1.21
N ASN A 112 -4.52 -2.67 0.98
CA ASN A 112 -4.00 -2.42 -0.36
C ASN A 112 -4.35 -3.55 -1.32
N ALA A 113 -4.25 -4.82 -0.87
CA ALA A 113 -4.59 -5.97 -1.70
C ALA A 113 -6.07 -5.96 -2.11
N ASP A 114 -6.99 -5.54 -1.26
CA ASP A 114 -8.42 -5.44 -1.57
C ASP A 114 -8.69 -4.36 -2.63
N ILE A 115 -8.09 -3.19 -2.48
CA ILE A 115 -8.17 -2.11 -3.48
C ILE A 115 -7.64 -2.59 -4.84
N LEU A 116 -6.48 -3.23 -4.84
CA LEU A 116 -5.84 -3.69 -6.08
C LEU A 116 -6.58 -4.86 -6.73
N ARG A 117 -7.18 -5.75 -5.93
CA ARG A 117 -8.10 -6.80 -6.43
C ARG A 117 -9.33 -6.20 -7.07
N ALA A 118 -9.93 -5.15 -6.48
CA ALA A 118 -11.04 -4.42 -7.08
C ALA A 118 -10.64 -3.77 -8.41
N MET A 119 -9.44 -3.15 -8.49
CA MET A 119 -8.90 -2.60 -9.74
C MET A 119 -8.73 -3.67 -10.82
N GLN A 120 -8.18 -4.83 -10.48
CA GLN A 120 -8.00 -5.93 -11.43
C GLN A 120 -9.33 -6.48 -11.97
N LYS A 121 -10.36 -6.54 -11.10
CA LYS A 121 -11.72 -6.95 -11.50
C LYS A 121 -12.34 -5.94 -12.49
N ASP A 122 -12.25 -4.64 -12.21
CA ASP A 122 -12.76 -3.59 -13.10
C ASP A 122 -12.05 -3.56 -14.45
N LEU A 123 -10.72 -3.69 -14.44
CA LEU A 123 -9.90 -3.69 -15.63
C LEU A 123 -9.90 -5.02 -16.37
N LYS A 124 -10.42 -6.10 -15.77
CA LYS A 124 -10.35 -7.48 -16.27
C LYS A 124 -8.94 -7.89 -16.68
N LYS A 125 -7.95 -7.42 -15.90
CA LYS A 125 -6.54 -7.62 -16.21
C LYS A 125 -5.76 -7.83 -14.93
N LYS A 126 -4.90 -8.85 -14.89
CA LYS A 126 -3.94 -9.03 -13.81
C LYS A 126 -2.81 -7.99 -13.93
N MET A 127 -2.38 -7.44 -12.81
CA MET A 127 -1.19 -6.61 -12.75
C MET A 127 0.06 -7.49 -12.94
N LYS A 128 1.03 -6.96 -13.66
CA LYS A 128 2.33 -7.63 -13.81
C LYS A 128 3.25 -7.34 -12.61
N PHE A 129 3.17 -6.16 -12.07
CA PHE A 129 3.89 -5.71 -10.88
C PHE A 129 3.17 -4.49 -10.28
N LEU A 130 3.41 -4.23 -9.00
CA LEU A 130 2.96 -3.03 -8.29
C LEU A 130 4.16 -2.11 -8.09
N ARG A 131 4.06 -0.86 -8.54
CA ARG A 131 5.00 0.20 -8.14
C ARG A 131 4.54 0.84 -6.86
N VAL A 132 5.48 1.09 -5.95
CA VAL A 132 5.23 1.66 -4.63
C VAL A 132 6.09 2.90 -4.41
N ASP A 133 5.58 3.84 -3.61
CA ASP A 133 6.28 5.06 -3.23
C ASP A 133 5.80 5.55 -1.85
N GLY A 134 6.31 6.71 -1.43
CA GLY A 134 6.05 7.30 -0.13
C GLY A 134 6.83 6.64 1.01
N GLY A 135 6.81 7.25 2.19
CA GLY A 135 7.61 6.84 3.35
C GLY A 135 7.42 5.39 3.80
N ALA A 136 6.18 4.86 3.70
CA ALA A 136 5.89 3.47 4.07
C ALA A 136 6.59 2.45 3.17
N SER A 137 6.90 2.81 1.92
CA SER A 137 7.60 1.94 0.97
C SER A 137 9.06 1.65 1.35
N ALA A 138 9.65 2.46 2.24
CA ALA A 138 10.99 2.23 2.77
C ALA A 138 11.07 0.96 3.63
N ASN A 139 9.96 0.51 4.22
CA ASN A 139 9.88 -0.69 5.05
C ASN A 139 9.92 -1.96 4.17
N ASN A 140 11.02 -2.71 4.23
CA ASN A 140 11.21 -3.90 3.39
C ASN A 140 10.29 -5.05 3.79
N LEU A 141 10.01 -5.21 5.09
CA LEU A 141 9.09 -6.23 5.57
C LEU A 141 7.67 -5.97 5.04
N LEU A 142 7.18 -4.74 5.12
CA LEU A 142 5.88 -4.36 4.56
C LEU A 142 5.83 -4.63 3.05
N MET A 143 6.87 -4.27 2.31
CA MET A 143 6.93 -4.50 0.86
C MET A 143 6.92 -5.99 0.50
N GLN A 144 7.59 -6.83 1.28
CA GLN A 144 7.54 -8.28 1.11
C GLN A 144 6.16 -8.84 1.43
N ILE A 145 5.55 -8.43 2.54
CA ILE A 145 4.18 -8.84 2.92
C ILE A 145 3.20 -8.39 1.83
N GLN A 146 3.33 -7.17 1.30
CA GLN A 146 2.49 -6.65 0.22
C GLN A 146 2.60 -7.51 -1.05
N SER A 147 3.82 -7.90 -1.44
CA SER A 147 4.05 -8.78 -2.58
C SER A 147 3.40 -10.15 -2.38
N ASP A 148 3.57 -10.73 -1.21
CA ASP A 148 3.04 -12.04 -0.84
C ASP A 148 1.50 -12.05 -0.80
N TYR A 149 0.89 -11.02 -0.19
CA TYR A 149 -0.58 -10.93 -0.04
C TYR A 149 -1.30 -10.59 -1.35
N LEU A 150 -0.66 -9.81 -2.19
CA LEU A 150 -1.17 -9.47 -3.52
C LEU A 150 -0.88 -10.56 -4.57
N GLN A 151 0.07 -11.48 -4.30
CA GLN A 151 0.58 -12.45 -5.27
C GLN A 151 1.06 -11.78 -6.56
N THR A 152 1.75 -10.65 -6.38
CA THR A 152 2.27 -9.81 -7.46
C THR A 152 3.56 -9.15 -6.99
N ASP A 153 4.56 -9.11 -7.86
CA ASP A 153 5.84 -8.48 -7.54
C ASP A 153 5.66 -6.99 -7.21
N VAL A 154 6.38 -6.53 -6.21
CA VAL A 154 6.41 -5.12 -5.81
C VAL A 154 7.74 -4.50 -6.23
N VAL A 155 7.70 -3.32 -6.86
CA VAL A 155 8.87 -2.61 -7.36
C VAL A 155 8.96 -1.24 -6.71
N ARG A 156 10.03 -1.02 -5.94
CA ARG A 156 10.33 0.26 -5.30
C ARG A 156 11.33 1.04 -6.13
N PRO A 157 11.08 2.34 -6.43
CA PRO A 157 12.06 3.20 -7.07
C PRO A 157 13.10 3.70 -6.06
N VAL A 158 14.23 4.19 -6.56
CA VAL A 158 15.26 4.88 -5.76
C VAL A 158 14.66 6.17 -5.14
N MET A 159 13.91 6.93 -5.93
CA MET A 159 13.20 8.12 -5.47
C MET A 159 11.81 7.70 -4.96
N ILE A 160 11.63 7.69 -3.64
CA ILE A 160 10.35 7.31 -3.01
C ILE A 160 9.39 8.50 -2.81
N GLU A 161 9.86 9.75 -2.91
CA GLU A 161 9.03 10.97 -2.84
C GLU A 161 8.49 11.34 -4.23
N THR A 162 7.72 10.44 -4.85
CA THR A 162 7.31 10.58 -6.26
C THR A 162 6.29 11.68 -6.47
N THR A 163 5.53 12.09 -5.44
CA THR A 163 4.57 13.20 -5.54
C THR A 163 5.30 14.52 -5.78
N ALA A 164 6.31 14.83 -4.98
CA ALA A 164 7.13 16.02 -5.14
C ALA A 164 7.94 15.99 -6.46
N ALA A 165 8.52 14.83 -6.77
CA ALA A 165 9.23 14.61 -8.03
C ALA A 165 8.30 14.81 -9.24
N GLY A 166 7.06 14.32 -9.19
CA GLY A 166 6.06 14.48 -10.25
C GLY A 166 5.73 15.95 -10.53
N ALA A 167 5.56 16.76 -9.48
CA ALA A 167 5.35 18.20 -9.62
C ALA A 167 6.56 18.88 -10.30
N ALA A 168 7.78 18.54 -9.87
CA ALA A 168 9.02 19.05 -10.47
C ALA A 168 9.15 18.63 -11.94
N TYR A 169 8.80 17.38 -12.27
CA TYR A 169 8.84 16.88 -13.65
C TYR A 169 7.84 17.61 -14.55
N LEU A 170 6.62 17.87 -14.08
CA LEU A 170 5.63 18.63 -14.85
C LEU A 170 6.08 20.07 -15.05
N ALA A 171 6.68 20.71 -14.05
CA ALA A 171 7.24 22.05 -14.18
C ALA A 171 8.39 22.08 -15.21
N GLY A 172 9.29 21.10 -15.18
CA GLY A 172 10.38 20.96 -16.14
C GLY A 172 9.91 20.75 -17.58
N ILE A 173 8.85 19.94 -17.78
CA ILE A 173 8.21 19.79 -19.09
C ILE A 173 7.58 21.13 -19.54
N GLY A 174 6.87 21.80 -18.63
CA GLY A 174 6.19 23.07 -18.93
C GLY A 174 7.15 24.18 -19.32
N SER A 175 8.33 24.23 -18.71
CA SER A 175 9.42 25.18 -19.03
C SER A 175 10.29 24.77 -20.22
N GLY A 176 10.08 23.58 -20.78
CA GLY A 176 10.89 23.05 -21.89
C GLY A 176 12.26 22.49 -21.47
N LEU A 177 12.53 22.35 -20.14
CA LEU A 177 13.79 21.79 -19.62
C LEU A 177 13.90 20.30 -19.90
N TRP A 178 12.79 19.57 -19.84
CA TRP A 178 12.72 18.10 -20.02
C TRP A 178 11.64 17.70 -21.00
N THR A 179 11.84 16.56 -21.65
CA THR A 179 10.83 15.83 -22.40
C THR A 179 10.35 14.61 -21.62
N MET A 180 9.21 14.03 -21.99
CA MET A 180 8.75 12.74 -21.43
C MET A 180 9.77 11.61 -21.58
N LYS A 181 10.59 11.63 -22.65
CA LYS A 181 11.66 10.64 -22.87
C LYS A 181 12.80 10.78 -21.86
N ASP A 182 13.11 12.00 -21.45
CA ASP A 182 14.14 12.26 -20.44
C ASP A 182 13.69 11.74 -19.07
N LEU A 183 12.41 11.95 -18.73
CA LEU A 183 11.86 11.46 -17.47
C LEU A 183 11.86 9.92 -17.36
N GLN A 184 11.67 9.22 -18.47
CA GLN A 184 11.75 7.75 -18.49
C GLN A 184 13.13 7.22 -18.10
N LYS A 185 14.21 7.99 -18.36
CA LYS A 185 15.59 7.63 -18.01
C LYS A 185 15.92 7.88 -16.53
N ILE A 186 15.18 8.79 -15.88
CA ILE A 186 15.42 9.17 -14.48
C ILE A 186 14.90 8.11 -13.51
N SER A 187 13.83 7.39 -13.88
CA SER A 187 13.20 6.39 -13.01
C SER A 187 14.09 5.14 -12.88
N LYS A 188 14.85 5.06 -11.79
CA LYS A 188 15.66 3.89 -11.45
C LYS A 188 14.95 3.04 -10.40
N VAL A 189 15.06 1.72 -10.53
CA VAL A 189 14.58 0.74 -9.54
C VAL A 189 15.64 0.59 -8.46
N ASP A 190 15.20 0.72 -7.19
CA ASP A 190 16.00 0.38 -6.02
C ASP A 190 15.92 -1.13 -5.75
N ARG A 191 14.69 -1.65 -5.58
CA ARG A 191 14.47 -3.04 -5.20
C ARG A 191 13.18 -3.61 -5.78
N LYS A 192 13.26 -4.89 -6.15
CA LYS A 192 12.11 -5.72 -6.49
C LYS A 192 11.88 -6.74 -5.37
N PHE A 193 10.64 -6.83 -4.89
CA PHE A 193 10.19 -7.82 -3.92
C PHE A 193 9.34 -8.85 -4.67
N GLU A 194 9.91 -10.03 -4.84
CA GLU A 194 9.23 -11.12 -5.52
C GLU A 194 8.33 -11.89 -4.55
N VAL A 195 7.25 -12.48 -5.08
CA VAL A 195 6.34 -13.33 -4.30
C VAL A 195 7.09 -14.53 -3.75
N LYS A 196 7.07 -14.70 -2.42
CA LYS A 196 7.69 -15.81 -1.70
C LYS A 196 6.67 -16.76 -1.09
N MET A 197 5.51 -16.24 -0.71
CA MET A 197 4.45 -17.04 -0.08
C MET A 197 3.63 -17.74 -1.15
N SER A 198 3.46 -19.07 -1.04
CA SER A 198 2.58 -19.81 -1.92
C SER A 198 1.10 -19.42 -1.69
N LEU A 199 0.27 -19.51 -2.74
CA LEU A 199 -1.18 -19.30 -2.65
C LEU A 199 -1.83 -20.17 -1.58
N LYS A 200 -1.37 -21.42 -1.40
CA LYS A 200 -1.87 -22.33 -0.37
C LYS A 200 -1.64 -21.77 1.03
N ASN A 201 -0.45 -21.23 1.29
CA ASN A 201 -0.10 -20.64 2.58
C ASN A 201 -0.83 -19.31 2.81
N LEU A 202 -0.97 -18.49 1.77
CA LEU A 202 -1.78 -17.27 1.84
C LEU A 202 -3.23 -17.58 2.19
N ASN A 203 -3.86 -18.52 1.49
CA ASN A 203 -5.25 -18.89 1.76
C ASN A 203 -5.42 -19.46 3.17
N LYS A 204 -4.47 -20.30 3.65
CA LYS A 204 -4.47 -20.78 5.04
C LYS A 204 -4.37 -19.65 6.06
N ARG A 205 -3.64 -18.57 5.73
CA ARG A 205 -3.50 -17.40 6.60
C ARG A 205 -4.79 -16.56 6.61
N LEU A 206 -5.37 -16.30 5.44
CA LEU A 206 -6.61 -15.55 5.31
C LEU A 206 -7.86 -16.27 5.84
N SER A 207 -7.87 -17.62 5.84
CA SER A 207 -8.98 -18.40 6.41
C SER A 207 -8.99 -18.46 7.93
N ARG A 208 -8.00 -17.91 8.60
CA ARG A 208 -7.92 -17.76 10.06
C ARG A 208 -8.33 -16.36 10.53
N GLN A 209 -8.58 -15.47 9.57
CA GLN A 209 -9.12 -14.13 9.73
C GLN A 209 -10.62 -14.14 9.43
#